data_164ca417dd1f99aae753c0469e992c50
#
_entry.id   164ca417dd1f99aae753c0469e992c50
#
_cell.length_a   1.000
_cell.length_b   1.000
_cell.length_c   1.000
_cell.angle_alpha   90.00
_cell.angle_beta   90.00
_cell.angle_gamma   90.00
#
_symmetry.space_group_name_H-M   'P 1'
#
loop_
_entity.id
_entity.type
_entity.pdbx_description
1 polymer ?
#
loop_
_entity_poly.entity_id
_entity_poly.type
_entity_poly.pdbx_seq_one_letter_code
_entity_poly.pdbx_strand_id
1 'polypeptide(L)'
;LGYFDWKTLGCLFCVLAVASALRLMGAFDRAARAVIARFRSPRPLALALVLTTAGLSCVATNDMALIMMLPLSAATLMGANLPRLVAPVFVLQSLAANLCGMIVPFGNPQNLYLYSYYGLDLGDFLAAMALPFALSTAGIVACTWWLCGQSNGGSDRDDTRSLAVDRKSTRLN
;
A
#
# COMPACT_ATOMS: atom_id res chain seq x y z
N LEU A 1 8.72 -31.98 20.00
CA LEU A 1 7.50 -31.12 20.02
C LEU A 1 7.75 -29.69 20.58
N GLY A 2 9.01 -29.30 20.87
CA GLY A 2 9.37 -28.02 21.44
C GLY A 2 9.56 -26.87 20.44
N TYR A 3 9.31 -27.05 19.15
CA TYR A 3 9.47 -26.02 18.13
C TYR A 3 8.23 -25.14 17.91
N PHE A 4 7.08 -25.49 18.47
CA PHE A 4 5.86 -24.72 18.33
C PHE A 4 5.66 -23.81 19.55
N ASP A 5 5.80 -22.51 19.34
CA ASP A 5 5.40 -21.51 20.31
C ASP A 5 3.88 -21.28 20.26
N TRP A 6 3.16 -22.04 21.09
CA TRP A 6 1.70 -21.98 21.19
C TRP A 6 1.18 -20.58 21.58
N LYS A 7 1.99 -19.83 22.32
CA LYS A 7 1.63 -18.46 22.73
C LYS A 7 1.61 -17.52 21.52
N THR A 8 2.64 -17.59 20.69
CA THR A 8 2.72 -16.80 19.44
C THR A 8 1.63 -17.20 18.46
N LEU A 9 1.37 -18.50 18.29
CA LEU A 9 0.29 -18.98 17.42
C LEU A 9 -1.10 -18.53 17.90
N GLY A 10 -1.37 -18.61 19.19
CA GLY A 10 -2.63 -18.14 19.77
C GLY A 10 -2.82 -16.63 19.63
N CYS A 11 -1.76 -15.84 19.85
CA CYS A 11 -1.79 -14.40 19.66
C CYS A 11 -2.05 -14.04 18.18
N LEU A 12 -1.34 -14.71 17.26
CA LEU A 12 -1.54 -14.53 15.82
C LEU A 12 -2.98 -14.85 15.40
N PHE A 13 -3.53 -15.96 15.88
CA PHE A 13 -4.92 -16.33 15.60
C PHE A 13 -5.91 -15.26 16.08
N CYS A 14 -5.73 -14.74 17.29
CA CYS A 14 -6.60 -13.68 17.83
C CYS A 14 -6.51 -12.39 16.99
N VAL A 15 -5.31 -11.97 16.62
CA VAL A 15 -5.10 -10.79 15.78
C VAL A 15 -5.77 -10.96 14.41
N LEU A 16 -5.57 -12.11 13.77
CA LEU A 16 -6.20 -12.42 12.48
C LEU A 16 -7.72 -12.48 12.58
N ALA A 17 -8.27 -13.04 13.65
CA ALA A 17 -9.72 -13.11 13.87
C ALA A 17 -10.33 -11.72 14.03
N VAL A 18 -9.72 -10.83 14.82
CA VAL A 18 -10.16 -9.44 14.98
C VAL A 18 -10.05 -8.67 13.66
N ALA A 19 -8.92 -8.77 12.96
CA ALA A 19 -8.72 -8.12 11.66
C ALA A 19 -9.75 -8.60 10.62
N SER A 20 -10.05 -9.90 10.59
CA SER A 20 -11.07 -10.47 9.71
C SER A 20 -12.48 -9.98 10.04
N ALA A 21 -12.82 -9.88 11.32
CA ALA A 21 -14.10 -9.33 11.76
C ALA A 21 -14.27 -7.86 11.33
N LEU A 22 -13.25 -7.02 11.54
CA LEU A 22 -13.26 -5.62 11.10
C LEU A 22 -13.39 -5.49 9.57
N ARG A 23 -12.77 -6.41 8.81
CA ARG A 23 -12.92 -6.48 7.36
C ARG A 23 -14.37 -6.82 6.96
N LEU A 24 -14.96 -7.84 7.56
CA LEU A 24 -16.35 -8.25 7.28
C LEU A 24 -17.34 -7.11 7.55
N MET A 25 -17.09 -6.30 8.56
CA MET A 25 -17.89 -5.11 8.87
C MET A 25 -17.68 -3.96 7.86
N GLY A 26 -16.75 -4.06 6.92
CA GLY A 26 -16.42 -3.04 5.94
C GLY A 26 -15.83 -1.75 6.55
N ALA A 27 -15.28 -1.85 7.75
CA ALA A 27 -14.71 -0.69 8.46
C ALA A 27 -13.53 -0.09 7.68
N PHE A 28 -12.63 -0.96 7.22
CA PHE A 28 -11.46 -0.54 6.44
C PHE A 28 -11.82 0.04 5.07
N ASP A 29 -12.81 -0.55 4.38
CA ASP A 29 -13.29 -0.03 3.09
C ASP A 29 -13.92 1.35 3.21
N ARG A 30 -14.65 1.60 4.29
CA ARG A 30 -15.24 2.92 4.57
C ARG A 30 -14.15 3.95 4.85
N ALA A 31 -13.17 3.61 5.68
CA ALA A 31 -12.05 4.49 6.00
C ALA A 31 -11.23 4.81 4.73
N ALA A 32 -10.88 3.81 3.94
CA ALA A 32 -10.12 3.97 2.70
C ALA A 32 -10.87 4.87 1.70
N ARG A 33 -12.15 4.60 1.44
CA ARG A 33 -12.96 5.43 0.54
C ARG A 33 -13.09 6.87 1.01
N ALA A 34 -13.25 7.09 2.31
CA ALA A 34 -13.33 8.44 2.87
C ALA A 34 -12.05 9.25 2.63
N VAL A 35 -10.89 8.62 2.79
CA VAL A 35 -9.59 9.25 2.51
C VAL A 35 -9.45 9.56 1.01
N ILE A 36 -9.72 8.57 0.15
CA ILE A 36 -9.53 8.68 -1.30
C ILE A 36 -10.47 9.73 -1.92
N ALA A 37 -11.72 9.82 -1.47
CA ALA A 37 -12.70 10.77 -1.99
C ALA A 37 -12.29 12.24 -1.85
N ARG A 38 -11.31 12.54 -0.98
CA ARG A 38 -10.81 13.90 -0.77
C ARG A 38 -9.84 14.37 -1.85
N PHE A 39 -9.25 13.46 -2.62
CA PHE A 39 -8.17 13.80 -3.55
C PHE A 39 -8.61 13.60 -4.99
N ARG A 40 -8.52 14.67 -5.80
CA ARG A 40 -8.89 14.67 -7.22
C ARG A 40 -7.71 14.77 -8.18
N SER A 41 -6.52 15.16 -7.69
CA SER A 41 -5.31 15.26 -8.51
C SER A 41 -4.54 13.94 -8.52
N PRO A 42 -3.87 13.57 -9.64
CA PRO A 42 -3.16 12.29 -9.78
C PRO A 42 -2.12 12.03 -8.70
N ARG A 43 -1.29 13.02 -8.39
CA ARG A 43 -0.22 12.91 -7.39
C ARG A 43 -0.75 12.67 -5.98
N PRO A 44 -1.62 13.55 -5.41
CA PRO A 44 -2.13 13.33 -4.07
C PRO A 44 -3.04 12.10 -3.99
N LEU A 45 -3.71 11.72 -5.08
CA LEU A 45 -4.51 10.49 -5.13
C LEU A 45 -3.63 9.25 -4.97
N ALA A 46 -2.56 9.13 -5.77
CA ALA A 46 -1.63 8.01 -5.66
C ALA A 46 -0.97 7.96 -4.27
N LEU A 47 -0.54 9.12 -3.74
CA LEU A 47 0.02 9.21 -2.40
C LEU A 47 -0.99 8.79 -1.33
N ALA A 48 -2.25 9.23 -1.44
CA ALA A 48 -3.31 8.84 -0.53
C ALA A 48 -3.57 7.33 -0.55
N LEU A 49 -3.59 6.71 -1.74
CA LEU A 49 -3.74 5.26 -1.90
C LEU A 49 -2.59 4.50 -1.20
N VAL A 50 -1.36 4.91 -1.43
CA VAL A 50 -0.16 4.27 -0.86
C VAL A 50 -0.10 4.46 0.66
N LEU A 51 -0.32 5.69 1.16
CA LEU A 51 -0.30 5.97 2.61
C LEU A 51 -1.47 5.33 3.35
N THR A 52 -2.65 5.24 2.72
CA THR A 52 -3.79 4.52 3.31
C THR A 52 -3.46 3.03 3.44
N THR A 53 -2.80 2.44 2.44
CA THR A 53 -2.32 1.05 2.51
C THR A 53 -1.31 0.87 3.64
N ALA A 54 -0.35 1.78 3.77
CA ALA A 54 0.62 1.79 4.87
C ALA A 54 -0.07 1.86 6.25
N GLY A 55 -1.02 2.77 6.43
CA GLY A 55 -1.78 2.90 7.68
C GLY A 55 -2.62 1.67 8.00
N LEU A 56 -3.28 1.09 6.99
CA LEU A 56 -4.06 -0.13 7.16
C LEU A 56 -3.19 -1.34 7.52
N SER A 57 -1.97 -1.43 6.98
CA SER A 57 -1.04 -2.52 7.29
C SER A 57 -0.53 -2.47 8.74
N CYS A 58 -0.56 -1.31 9.39
CA CYS A 58 -0.23 -1.18 10.81
C CYS A 58 -1.35 -1.70 11.73
N VAL A 59 -2.60 -1.71 11.28
CA VAL A 59 -3.77 -2.12 12.07
C VAL A 59 -4.25 -3.51 11.69
N ALA A 60 -4.26 -3.81 10.39
CA ALA A 60 -4.47 -5.13 9.84
C ALA A 60 -3.11 -5.74 9.43
N THR A 61 -3.08 -7.02 9.09
CA THR A 61 -1.86 -7.59 8.50
C THR A 61 -1.60 -7.01 7.11
N ASN A 62 -0.34 -6.98 6.68
CA ASN A 62 0.06 -6.51 5.34
C ASN A 62 -0.75 -7.16 4.21
N ASP A 63 -0.98 -8.48 4.29
CA ASP A 63 -1.75 -9.22 3.29
C ASP A 63 -3.21 -8.76 3.22
N MET A 64 -3.85 -8.54 4.38
CA MET A 64 -5.22 -8.03 4.44
C MET A 64 -5.32 -6.62 3.88
N ALA A 65 -4.36 -5.76 4.20
CA ALA A 65 -4.31 -4.41 3.64
C ALA A 65 -4.21 -4.44 2.10
N LEU A 66 -3.37 -5.30 1.54
CA LEU A 66 -3.20 -5.44 0.08
C LEU A 66 -4.45 -6.01 -0.60
N ILE A 67 -5.03 -7.09 -0.08
CA ILE A 67 -6.24 -7.70 -0.65
C ILE A 67 -7.40 -6.70 -0.75
N MET A 68 -7.47 -5.75 0.19
CA MET A 68 -8.51 -4.72 0.16
C MET A 68 -8.14 -3.53 -0.72
N MET A 69 -6.90 -3.05 -0.61
CA MET A 69 -6.50 -1.81 -1.26
C MET A 69 -6.19 -1.95 -2.75
N LEU A 70 -5.66 -3.09 -3.22
CA LEU A 70 -5.33 -3.25 -4.63
C LEU A 70 -6.55 -3.15 -5.56
N PRO A 71 -7.67 -3.87 -5.32
CA PRO A 71 -8.87 -3.71 -6.14
C PRO A 71 -9.47 -2.31 -6.07
N LEU A 72 -9.49 -1.70 -4.88
CA LEU A 72 -9.99 -0.35 -4.68
C LEU A 72 -9.14 0.68 -5.44
N SER A 73 -7.82 0.52 -5.40
CA SER A 73 -6.88 1.38 -6.12
C SER A 73 -7.02 1.24 -7.64
N ALA A 74 -7.17 0.00 -8.14
CA ALA A 74 -7.43 -0.23 -9.56
C ALA A 74 -8.72 0.47 -10.02
N ALA A 75 -9.82 0.26 -9.31
CA ALA A 75 -11.10 0.89 -9.64
C ALA A 75 -11.02 2.42 -9.59
N THR A 76 -10.34 2.97 -8.58
CA THR A 76 -10.19 4.43 -8.41
C THR A 76 -9.33 5.04 -9.51
N LEU A 77 -8.19 4.44 -9.84
CA LEU A 77 -7.28 4.94 -10.87
C LEU A 77 -7.87 4.79 -12.27
N MET A 78 -8.57 3.69 -12.56
CA MET A 78 -9.29 3.51 -13.82
C MET A 78 -10.45 4.51 -13.95
N GLY A 79 -11.21 4.71 -12.89
CA GLY A 79 -12.29 5.71 -12.87
C GLY A 79 -11.80 7.17 -12.99
N ALA A 80 -10.54 7.43 -12.62
CA ALA A 80 -9.88 8.71 -12.79
C ALA A 80 -9.17 8.87 -14.15
N ASN A 81 -9.31 7.92 -15.08
CA ASN A 81 -8.61 7.88 -16.37
C ASN A 81 -7.07 7.86 -16.25
N LEU A 82 -6.55 7.17 -15.24
CA LEU A 82 -5.13 7.06 -14.96
C LEU A 82 -4.62 5.60 -14.99
N PRO A 83 -4.89 4.80 -16.06
CA PRO A 83 -4.52 3.39 -16.12
C PRO A 83 -3.00 3.16 -16.03
N ARG A 84 -2.19 4.11 -16.50
CA ARG A 84 -0.73 4.04 -16.44
C ARG A 84 -0.16 4.05 -15.01
N LEU A 85 -0.91 4.59 -14.04
CA LEU A 85 -0.49 4.63 -12.64
C LEU A 85 -0.83 3.36 -11.87
N VAL A 86 -1.65 2.45 -12.40
CA VAL A 86 -2.09 1.24 -11.68
C VAL A 86 -0.90 0.37 -11.29
N ALA A 87 -0.02 0.02 -12.23
CA ALA A 87 1.12 -0.84 -11.96
C ALA A 87 2.12 -0.21 -10.97
N PRO A 88 2.60 1.03 -11.15
CA PRO A 88 3.52 1.63 -10.18
C PRO A 88 2.89 1.85 -8.81
N VAL A 89 1.60 2.20 -8.72
CA VAL A 89 0.91 2.32 -7.43
C VAL A 89 0.80 0.97 -6.73
N PHE A 90 0.53 -0.13 -7.46
CA PHE A 90 0.49 -1.46 -6.88
C PHE A 90 1.82 -1.89 -6.27
N VAL A 91 2.93 -1.62 -6.97
CA VAL A 91 4.28 -1.89 -6.44
C VAL A 91 4.53 -1.07 -5.18
N LEU A 92 4.21 0.22 -5.19
CA LEU A 92 4.39 1.10 -4.04
C LEU A 92 3.50 0.70 -2.85
N GLN A 93 2.26 0.26 -3.10
CA GLN A 93 1.37 -0.28 -2.06
C GLN A 93 1.92 -1.57 -1.45
N SER A 94 2.47 -2.47 -2.26
CA SER A 94 3.12 -3.69 -1.77
C SER A 94 4.33 -3.38 -0.89
N LEU A 95 5.17 -2.43 -1.30
CA LEU A 95 6.29 -1.95 -0.48
C LEU A 95 5.79 -1.27 0.79
N ALA A 96 4.79 -0.41 0.69
CA ALA A 96 4.22 0.30 1.83
C ALA A 96 3.60 -0.65 2.87
N ALA A 97 2.84 -1.65 2.44
CA ALA A 97 2.25 -2.63 3.33
C ALA A 97 3.32 -3.41 4.11
N ASN A 98 4.37 -3.86 3.41
CA ASN A 98 5.41 -4.67 4.04
C ASN A 98 6.36 -3.83 4.92
N LEU A 99 6.83 -2.69 4.42
CA LEU A 99 7.83 -1.88 5.11
C LEU A 99 7.23 -1.00 6.21
N CYS A 100 6.01 -0.49 6.03
CA CYS A 100 5.37 0.30 7.07
C CYS A 100 4.65 -0.58 8.11
N GLY A 101 4.10 -1.73 7.71
CA GLY A 101 3.46 -2.67 8.63
C GLY A 101 4.42 -3.29 9.67
N MET A 102 5.75 -3.19 9.47
CA MET A 102 6.72 -3.72 10.42
C MET A 102 6.85 -2.91 11.71
N ILE A 103 6.29 -1.70 11.81
CA ILE A 103 6.39 -0.86 13.02
C ILE A 103 5.73 -1.52 14.22
N VAL A 104 4.70 -2.32 14.02
CA VAL A 104 3.98 -3.02 15.09
C VAL A 104 4.31 -4.51 15.09
N PRO A 105 4.44 -5.14 16.28
CA PRO A 105 4.80 -6.56 16.37
C PRO A 105 3.75 -7.48 15.74
N PHE A 106 2.48 -7.11 15.75
CA PHE A 106 1.38 -7.91 15.19
C PHE A 106 1.08 -7.61 13.70
N GLY A 107 1.76 -6.64 13.09
CA GLY A 107 1.62 -6.32 11.66
C GLY A 107 2.09 -7.45 10.73
N ASN A 108 3.09 -8.20 11.17
CA ASN A 108 3.66 -9.34 10.45
C ASN A 108 3.91 -10.52 11.40
N PRO A 109 3.69 -11.79 10.98
CA PRO A 109 4.00 -12.96 11.79
C PRO A 109 5.46 -13.04 12.23
N GLN A 110 6.40 -12.59 11.38
CA GLN A 110 7.83 -12.57 11.67
C GLN A 110 8.15 -11.64 12.85
N ASN A 111 7.56 -10.47 12.87
CA ASN A 111 7.76 -9.48 13.95
C ASN A 111 7.14 -9.97 15.26
N LEU A 112 5.99 -10.61 15.20
CA LEU A 112 5.34 -11.19 16.37
C LEU A 112 6.19 -12.31 16.97
N TYR A 113 6.80 -13.15 16.12
CA TYR A 113 7.72 -14.17 16.58
C TYR A 113 8.95 -13.57 17.28
N LEU A 114 9.62 -12.59 16.66
CA LEU A 114 10.78 -11.92 17.26
C LEU A 114 10.43 -11.23 18.56
N TYR A 115 9.32 -10.52 18.61
CA TYR A 115 8.81 -9.86 19.80
C TYR A 115 8.59 -10.84 20.96
N SER A 116 7.96 -11.99 20.66
CA SER A 116 7.68 -13.03 21.66
C SER A 116 8.96 -13.79 22.07
N TYR A 117 9.84 -14.11 21.12
CA TYR A 117 11.04 -14.88 21.34
C TYR A 117 12.06 -14.14 22.23
N TYR A 118 12.28 -12.86 21.96
CA TYR A 118 13.20 -12.03 22.75
C TYR A 118 12.55 -11.43 24.01
N GLY A 119 11.25 -11.60 24.21
CA GLY A 119 10.51 -11.04 25.36
C GLY A 119 10.64 -9.52 25.46
N LEU A 120 10.67 -8.84 24.30
CA LEU A 120 10.86 -7.39 24.24
C LEU A 120 9.66 -6.66 24.85
N ASP A 121 9.92 -5.49 25.46
CA ASP A 121 8.85 -4.56 25.76
C ASP A 121 8.36 -3.87 24.48
N LEU A 122 7.09 -3.46 24.46
CA LEU A 122 6.49 -2.80 23.29
C LEU A 122 7.23 -1.50 22.96
N GLY A 123 7.67 -0.75 23.97
CA GLY A 123 8.43 0.49 23.80
C GLY A 123 9.77 0.26 23.10
N ASP A 124 10.51 -0.74 23.54
CA ASP A 124 11.82 -1.10 22.97
C ASP A 124 11.68 -1.57 21.51
N PHE A 125 10.66 -2.39 21.23
CA PHE A 125 10.37 -2.84 19.87
C PHE A 125 10.04 -1.66 18.94
N LEU A 126 9.14 -0.77 19.37
CA LEU A 126 8.77 0.42 18.60
C LEU A 126 9.97 1.34 18.38
N ALA A 127 10.82 1.55 19.39
CA ALA A 127 12.02 2.38 19.27
C ALA A 127 13.01 1.78 18.26
N ALA A 128 13.22 0.46 18.29
CA ALA A 128 14.09 -0.23 17.33
C ALA A 128 13.56 -0.16 15.89
N MET A 129 12.24 -0.25 15.70
CA MET A 129 11.60 -0.22 14.39
C MET A 129 11.32 1.21 13.87
N ALA A 130 11.42 2.23 14.71
CA ALA A 130 11.13 3.62 14.35
C ALA A 130 12.02 4.14 13.20
N LEU A 131 13.32 3.88 13.26
CA LEU A 131 14.27 4.34 12.24
C LEU A 131 14.04 3.69 10.88
N PRO A 132 14.00 2.34 10.75
CA PRO A 132 13.68 1.69 9.48
C PRO A 132 12.30 2.09 8.95
N PHE A 133 11.29 2.23 9.82
CA PHE A 133 9.96 2.71 9.45
C PHE A 133 10.00 4.13 8.86
N ALA A 134 10.67 5.06 9.52
CA ALA A 134 10.78 6.45 9.05
C ALA A 134 11.49 6.54 7.69
N LEU A 135 12.61 5.82 7.52
CA LEU A 135 13.36 5.78 6.27
C LEU A 135 12.53 5.15 5.14
N SER A 136 11.84 4.05 5.41
CA SER A 136 10.98 3.36 4.44
C SER A 136 9.82 4.25 4.01
N THR A 137 9.14 4.87 4.96
CA THR A 137 8.02 5.78 4.69
C THR A 137 8.47 6.99 3.87
N ALA A 138 9.59 7.61 4.24
CA ALA A 138 10.16 8.73 3.48
C ALA A 138 10.53 8.32 2.06
N GLY A 139 11.17 7.17 1.88
CA GLY A 139 11.52 6.61 0.57
C GLY A 139 10.29 6.34 -0.31
N ILE A 140 9.25 5.73 0.26
CA ILE A 140 8.00 5.44 -0.45
C ILE A 140 7.29 6.73 -0.86
N VAL A 141 7.23 7.74 0.02
CA VAL A 141 6.63 9.05 -0.29
C VAL A 141 7.42 9.73 -1.42
N ALA A 142 8.75 9.74 -1.34
CA ALA A 142 9.62 10.33 -2.37
C ALA A 142 9.44 9.62 -3.72
N CYS A 143 9.44 8.28 -3.73
CA CYS A 143 9.22 7.48 -4.94
C CYS A 143 7.82 7.73 -5.54
N THR A 144 6.78 7.77 -4.71
CA THR A 144 5.40 8.06 -5.16
C THR A 144 5.33 9.44 -5.81
N TRP A 145 5.94 10.43 -5.18
CA TRP A 145 5.96 11.80 -5.69
C TRP A 145 6.69 11.90 -7.03
N TRP A 146 7.85 11.24 -7.14
CA TRP A 146 8.67 11.25 -8.34
C TRP A 146 8.00 10.51 -9.51
N LEU A 147 7.47 9.30 -9.29
CA LEU A 147 6.78 8.50 -10.32
C LEU A 147 5.53 9.21 -10.85
N CYS A 148 4.72 9.79 -9.95
CA CYS A 148 3.55 10.55 -10.38
C CYS A 148 3.92 11.89 -11.05
N GLY A 149 5.14 12.39 -10.84
CA GLY A 149 5.69 13.55 -11.54
C GLY A 149 5.97 13.27 -13.01
N GLN A 150 6.48 12.11 -13.31
CA GLN A 150 6.80 11.68 -14.68
C GLN A 150 5.55 11.37 -15.52
N SER A 151 4.47 10.90 -14.89
CA SER A 151 3.21 10.58 -15.58
C SER A 151 2.54 11.80 -16.22
N ASN A 152 2.76 13.00 -15.70
CA ASN A 152 2.23 14.22 -16.29
C ASN A 152 3.02 14.69 -17.55
N GLY A 153 4.26 14.24 -17.71
CA GLY A 153 5.10 14.60 -18.87
C GLY A 153 4.98 13.65 -20.08
N GLY A 154 4.36 12.48 -19.88
CA GLY A 154 4.27 11.44 -20.92
C GLY A 154 3.00 11.50 -21.79
N SER A 155 1.95 12.17 -21.32
CA SER A 155 0.65 12.23 -22.01
C SER A 155 0.73 13.00 -23.34
N ASP A 156 1.59 14.01 -23.40
CA ASP A 156 1.69 14.89 -24.60
C ASP A 156 2.53 14.28 -25.73
N ARG A 157 3.43 13.33 -25.42
CA ARG A 157 4.30 12.71 -26.43
C ARG A 157 3.68 11.52 -27.15
N ASP A 158 2.77 10.78 -26.51
CA ASP A 158 2.11 9.62 -27.14
C ASP A 158 0.92 10.03 -27.99
N ASP A 159 0.20 11.09 -27.60
CA ASP A 159 -0.88 11.65 -28.44
C ASP A 159 -0.34 12.25 -29.75
N THR A 160 0.80 12.95 -29.68
CA THR A 160 1.46 13.47 -30.89
C THR A 160 2.01 12.36 -31.77
N ARG A 161 2.42 11.23 -31.20
CA ARG A 161 2.92 10.08 -31.96
C ARG A 161 1.81 9.28 -32.64
N SER A 162 0.69 9.07 -31.96
CA SER A 162 -0.51 8.39 -32.49
C SER A 162 -1.14 9.20 -33.62
N LEU A 163 -1.27 10.52 -33.45
CA LEU A 163 -1.75 11.44 -34.51
C LEU A 163 -0.81 11.52 -35.71
N ALA A 164 0.49 11.39 -35.50
CA ALA A 164 1.48 11.37 -36.58
C ALA A 164 1.44 10.08 -37.41
N VAL A 165 1.19 8.94 -36.74
CA VAL A 165 1.04 7.63 -37.40
C VAL A 165 -0.24 7.57 -38.19
N ASP A 166 -1.36 8.06 -37.65
CA ASP A 166 -2.66 8.09 -38.33
C ASP A 166 -2.66 9.01 -39.55
N ARG A 167 -2.01 10.18 -39.46
CA ARG A 167 -1.81 11.08 -40.58
C ARG A 167 -0.96 10.48 -41.73
N LYS A 168 -0.02 9.59 -41.36
CA LYS A 168 0.83 8.93 -42.36
C LYS A 168 0.09 7.79 -43.07
N SER A 169 -0.79 7.09 -42.34
CA SER A 169 -1.66 6.03 -42.87
C SER A 169 -2.70 6.60 -43.87
N THR A 170 -3.27 7.76 -43.53
CA THR A 170 -4.31 8.41 -44.38
C THR A 170 -3.75 9.02 -45.68
N ARG A 171 -2.42 9.23 -45.78
CA ARG A 171 -1.76 9.75 -47.02
C ARG A 171 -1.29 8.65 -47.97
N LEU A 172 -1.37 7.38 -47.55
CA LEU A 172 -0.91 6.23 -48.36
C LEU A 172 -2.07 5.42 -48.97
N ASN A 173 -3.31 5.83 -48.72
CA ASN A 173 -4.53 5.38 -49.40
C ASN A 173 -5.13 6.55 -50.21
#